data_1434815ff1cf7aeaddd91c2e6bc63f76
#
_entry.id   1434815ff1cf7aeaddd91c2e6bc63f76
#
_cell.length_a   1.000
_cell.length_b   1.000
_cell.length_c   1.000
_cell.angle_alpha   90.00
_cell.angle_beta   90.00
_cell.angle_gamma   90.00
#
_symmetry.space_group_name_H-M   'P 1'
#
loop_
_entity.id
_entity.type
_entity.pdbx_description
1 polymer ?
#
loop_
_entity_poly.entity_id
_entity_poly.type
_entity_poly.pdbx_seq_one_letter_code
_entity_poly.pdbx_strand_id
1 'polypeptide(L)'
;MLLFLLCLPFLSKAQGIDIPVTSKTKLNFSGMLQSQFNYSLDHDIDIKGLHHSGDEQVSHNSFSVKRARLQLNATISDRINAVILVNFGDFTGNPQNKVLENAFIKYSINDYVNFQFGQFRPQFGQEDNYPVDFVQSIDYSNQYYLFGGNSWQSFQIGASFSGKIKDIAIPIEYSIGVFNGNNRNTVDNDDGKIFPARLVFGLSKETHLGLSGGAGKNMGQKIWAYGMDLDYKKQLNEKWGIKFTSEYKQGINSQEFFNQTTPVIPVSRYAMRGIYVLPNVSYSFKNTRLKDLEFAFRYEYLDADFKQSGNARQTYIPMLSASFAEAYAIRVQLGLMMDRYQRNIPNTTEYNTNRVICQVQARF
;
A
#
# COMPACT_ATOMS: atom_id res chain seq x y z
N MET A 1 29.23 10.19 13.06
CA MET A 1 27.84 9.75 13.05
C MET A 1 27.75 8.23 12.92
N LEU A 2 28.34 7.47 13.88
CA LEU A 2 28.47 6.01 13.80
C LEU A 2 28.30 5.32 15.18
N LEU A 3 27.46 5.87 16.06
CA LEU A 3 27.39 5.39 17.45
C LEU A 3 26.01 4.93 17.93
N PHE A 4 25.04 4.65 17.03
CA PHE A 4 23.67 4.24 17.43
C PHE A 4 23.31 2.77 17.13
N LEU A 5 24.30 1.92 16.81
CA LEU A 5 24.07 0.53 16.34
C LEU A 5 24.33 -0.54 17.41
N LEU A 6 24.45 -0.19 18.68
CA LEU A 6 25.00 -1.13 19.69
C LEU A 6 24.03 -1.62 20.79
N CYS A 7 22.72 -1.28 20.76
CA CYS A 7 21.81 -1.71 21.83
C CYS A 7 20.51 -2.31 21.32
N LEU A 8 20.54 -3.42 20.57
CA LEU A 8 19.36 -4.28 20.41
C LEU A 8 19.75 -5.77 20.60
N PRO A 9 19.75 -6.28 21.82
CA PRO A 9 19.67 -7.71 22.03
C PRO A 9 18.19 -8.16 22.13
N PHE A 10 17.88 -9.26 21.45
CA PHE A 10 16.72 -10.13 21.64
C PHE A 10 15.35 -9.62 21.17
N LEU A 11 15.01 -9.91 19.91
CA LEU A 11 13.62 -10.28 19.55
C LEU A 11 13.68 -11.32 18.43
N SER A 12 13.77 -12.57 18.81
CA SER A 12 13.53 -13.69 17.91
C SER A 12 12.04 -14.00 17.94
N LYS A 13 11.39 -13.89 16.79
CA LYS A 13 9.97 -14.15 16.45
C LYS A 13 9.07 -12.92 16.66
N ALA A 14 8.90 -12.13 15.59
CA ALA A 14 7.82 -11.17 15.45
C ALA A 14 6.49 -11.89 15.14
N GLN A 15 6.05 -12.70 16.07
CA GLN A 15 4.72 -13.31 16.10
C GLN A 15 4.03 -12.67 17.29
N GLY A 16 2.92 -11.95 17.08
CA GLY A 16 2.19 -11.30 18.16
C GLY A 16 1.92 -12.21 19.37
N ILE A 17 1.38 -11.64 20.40
CA ILE A 17 1.06 -12.37 21.66
C ILE A 17 -0.30 -13.04 21.52
N ASP A 18 -0.34 -14.37 21.66
CA ASP A 18 -1.58 -15.14 21.70
C ASP A 18 -2.12 -15.24 23.13
N ILE A 19 -3.33 -14.75 23.35
CA ILE A 19 -4.04 -14.83 24.65
C ILE A 19 -5.23 -15.76 24.47
N PRO A 20 -5.26 -16.95 25.10
CA PRO A 20 -6.42 -17.81 25.12
C PRO A 20 -7.49 -17.18 26.05
N VAL A 21 -8.68 -16.91 25.52
CA VAL A 21 -9.82 -16.36 26.28
C VAL A 21 -10.78 -17.47 26.71
N THR A 22 -10.99 -18.44 25.82
CA THR A 22 -11.76 -19.66 26.09
C THR A 22 -11.10 -20.82 25.38
N SER A 23 -11.64 -22.04 25.52
CA SER A 23 -11.16 -23.20 24.76
C SER A 23 -11.23 -23.01 23.23
N LYS A 24 -12.06 -22.08 22.72
CA LYS A 24 -12.28 -21.82 21.29
C LYS A 24 -11.84 -20.41 20.86
N THR A 25 -11.84 -19.44 21.77
CA THR A 25 -11.53 -18.04 21.46
C THR A 25 -10.07 -17.74 21.76
N LYS A 26 -9.33 -17.26 20.77
CA LYS A 26 -7.93 -16.80 20.89
C LYS A 26 -7.84 -15.35 20.43
N LEU A 27 -7.10 -14.56 21.16
CA LEU A 27 -6.72 -13.20 20.76
C LEU A 27 -5.25 -13.18 20.42
N ASN A 28 -4.92 -12.62 19.26
CA ASN A 28 -3.55 -12.39 18.83
C ASN A 28 -3.34 -10.87 18.69
N PHE A 29 -2.35 -10.35 19.40
CA PHE A 29 -1.91 -8.96 19.31
C PHE A 29 -0.61 -8.90 18.53
N SER A 30 -0.55 -8.01 17.56
CA SER A 30 0.64 -7.73 16.77
C SER A 30 0.78 -6.23 16.54
N GLY A 31 1.98 -5.80 16.24
CA GLY A 31 2.25 -4.39 16.02
C GLY A 31 3.34 -4.12 14.99
N MET A 32 3.38 -2.87 14.53
CA MET A 32 4.40 -2.38 13.63
C MET A 32 4.69 -0.91 13.88
N LEU A 33 5.97 -0.57 13.95
CA LEU A 33 6.47 0.79 13.96
C LEU A 33 7.33 1.01 12.72
N GLN A 34 7.06 2.09 11.98
CA GLN A 34 7.92 2.60 10.92
C GLN A 34 8.21 4.08 11.18
N SER A 35 9.49 4.41 11.30
CA SER A 35 9.97 5.79 11.43
C SER A 35 10.84 6.13 10.24
N GLN A 36 10.75 7.35 9.77
CA GLN A 36 11.48 7.84 8.60
C GLN A 36 12.27 9.09 8.93
N PHE A 37 13.43 9.21 8.30
CA PHE A 37 14.12 10.47 8.09
C PHE A 37 14.05 10.78 6.59
N ASN A 38 13.54 11.97 6.25
CA ASN A 38 13.43 12.46 4.89
C ASN A 38 14.34 13.67 4.72
N TYR A 39 15.02 13.76 3.58
CA TYR A 39 15.88 14.88 3.24
C TYR A 39 15.66 15.27 1.77
N SER A 40 15.25 16.53 1.52
CA SER A 40 15.19 17.11 0.17
C SER A 40 16.61 17.50 -0.27
N LEU A 41 16.99 17.06 -1.48
CA LEU A 41 18.27 17.43 -2.10
C LEU A 41 18.18 18.74 -2.91
N ASP A 42 16.97 19.22 -3.14
CA ASP A 42 16.69 20.43 -3.92
C ASP A 42 16.52 21.63 -2.99
N HIS A 43 17.13 22.77 -3.34
CA HIS A 43 17.18 23.95 -2.46
C HIS A 43 15.82 24.63 -2.27
N ASP A 44 15.01 24.59 -3.29
CA ASP A 44 13.71 25.28 -3.40
C ASP A 44 12.51 24.36 -3.17
N ILE A 45 12.76 23.14 -2.70
CA ILE A 45 11.71 22.11 -2.50
C ILE A 45 11.74 21.57 -1.09
N ASP A 46 10.59 21.60 -0.44
CA ASP A 46 10.45 21.05 0.91
C ASP A 46 10.35 19.52 0.94
N ILE A 47 10.35 18.96 2.16
CA ILE A 47 10.25 17.50 2.38
C ILE A 47 8.95 16.89 1.89
N LYS A 48 7.90 17.68 1.64
CA LYS A 48 6.62 17.23 1.09
C LYS A 48 6.62 17.24 -0.44
N GLY A 49 7.66 17.85 -1.04
CA GLY A 49 7.80 18.01 -2.49
C GLY A 49 7.13 19.27 -3.03
N LEU A 50 6.77 20.22 -2.15
CA LEU A 50 6.26 21.52 -2.57
C LEU A 50 7.43 22.43 -2.98
N HIS A 51 7.35 22.98 -4.19
CA HIS A 51 8.29 23.98 -4.69
C HIS A 51 7.94 25.37 -4.12
N HIS A 52 8.95 26.12 -3.73
CA HIS A 52 8.86 27.49 -3.19
C HIS A 52 9.65 28.43 -4.08
N SER A 53 9.01 29.40 -4.72
CA SER A 53 9.64 30.33 -5.67
C SER A 53 10.14 31.64 -5.04
N GLY A 54 10.07 31.78 -3.73
CA GLY A 54 10.46 32.97 -2.96
C GLY A 54 11.61 32.69 -1.99
N ASP A 55 12.00 33.74 -1.24
CA ASP A 55 13.00 33.63 -0.17
C ASP A 55 12.44 33.01 1.12
N GLU A 56 11.46 32.14 1.04
CA GLU A 56 10.84 31.49 2.19
C GLU A 56 11.79 30.45 2.81
N GLN A 57 11.74 30.31 4.12
CA GLN A 57 12.49 29.26 4.81
C GLN A 57 11.89 27.89 4.49
N VAL A 58 12.57 27.10 3.68
CA VAL A 58 12.15 25.76 3.25
C VAL A 58 12.64 24.71 4.23
N SER A 59 11.75 23.80 4.65
CA SER A 59 12.11 22.66 5.49
C SER A 59 12.67 21.52 4.65
N HIS A 60 14.00 21.35 4.64
CA HIS A 60 14.68 20.33 3.83
C HIS A 60 14.81 18.96 4.51
N ASN A 61 14.59 18.84 5.80
CA ASN A 61 14.71 17.56 6.49
C ASN A 61 13.68 17.41 7.60
N SER A 62 13.30 16.17 7.90
CA SER A 62 12.40 15.87 8.99
C SER A 62 12.51 14.41 9.43
N PHE A 63 12.39 14.17 10.73
CA PHE A 63 12.03 12.88 11.29
C PHE A 63 10.51 12.76 11.40
N SER A 64 9.98 11.59 11.11
CA SER A 64 8.55 11.32 11.22
C SER A 64 8.26 9.89 11.66
N VAL A 65 7.14 9.70 12.33
CA VAL A 65 6.55 8.38 12.55
C VAL A 65 5.62 8.12 11.37
N LYS A 66 6.06 7.29 10.44
CA LYS A 66 5.28 6.99 9.23
C LYS A 66 4.07 6.11 9.55
N ARG A 67 4.28 5.10 10.41
CA ARG A 67 3.23 4.19 10.88
C ARG A 67 3.51 3.70 12.30
N ALA A 68 2.46 3.67 13.10
CA ALA A 68 2.46 3.06 14.44
C ALA A 68 1.17 2.23 14.55
N ARG A 69 1.23 0.97 14.08
CA ARG A 69 0.07 0.11 13.96
C ARG A 69 -0.03 -0.88 15.09
N LEU A 70 -1.25 -1.07 15.61
CA LEU A 70 -1.62 -2.16 16.49
C LEU A 70 -2.80 -2.93 15.88
N GLN A 71 -2.67 -4.25 15.84
CA GLN A 71 -3.68 -5.15 15.32
C GLN A 71 -4.11 -6.15 16.38
N LEU A 72 -5.41 -6.30 16.53
CA LEU A 72 -6.06 -7.36 17.28
C LEU A 72 -6.76 -8.30 16.30
N ASN A 73 -6.39 -9.56 16.34
CA ASN A 73 -7.09 -10.65 15.65
C ASN A 73 -7.79 -11.51 16.70
N ALA A 74 -9.11 -11.62 16.63
CA ALA A 74 -9.91 -12.48 17.48
C ALA A 74 -10.40 -13.69 16.67
N THR A 75 -9.86 -14.88 16.93
CA THR A 75 -10.41 -16.14 16.44
C THR A 75 -11.51 -16.57 17.39
N ILE A 76 -12.77 -16.36 17.00
CA ILE A 76 -13.96 -16.62 17.83
C ILE A 76 -14.36 -18.10 17.72
N SER A 77 -14.21 -18.67 16.54
CA SER A 77 -14.41 -20.10 16.25
C SER A 77 -13.58 -20.51 15.04
N ASP A 78 -13.62 -21.77 14.66
CA ASP A 78 -12.91 -22.28 13.46
C ASP A 78 -13.34 -21.58 12.16
N ARG A 79 -14.49 -20.88 12.16
CA ARG A 79 -15.06 -20.20 11.00
C ARG A 79 -15.18 -18.70 11.13
N ILE A 80 -15.07 -18.14 12.35
CA ILE A 80 -15.34 -16.74 12.60
C ILE A 80 -14.09 -16.07 13.13
N ASN A 81 -13.64 -15.05 12.43
CA ASN A 81 -12.55 -14.16 12.85
C ASN A 81 -13.02 -12.71 12.84
N ALA A 82 -12.60 -11.93 13.81
CA ALA A 82 -12.75 -10.48 13.83
C ALA A 82 -11.38 -9.83 13.86
N VAL A 83 -11.23 -8.71 13.16
CA VAL A 83 -9.96 -7.98 13.07
C VAL A 83 -10.20 -6.51 13.33
N ILE A 84 -9.36 -5.94 14.19
CA ILE A 84 -9.26 -4.49 14.39
C ILE A 84 -7.81 -4.09 14.15
N LEU A 85 -7.58 -3.09 13.31
CA LEU A 85 -6.27 -2.50 13.05
C LEU A 85 -6.37 -0.98 13.16
N VAL A 86 -5.54 -0.40 14.02
CA VAL A 86 -5.41 1.05 14.19
C VAL A 86 -4.01 1.50 13.81
N ASN A 87 -3.88 2.71 13.23
CA ASN A 87 -2.63 3.35 12.91
C ASN A 87 -2.50 4.68 13.65
N PHE A 88 -1.85 4.69 14.78
CA PHE A 88 -1.63 5.89 15.59
C PHE A 88 -0.65 6.88 14.94
N GLY A 89 0.16 6.45 13.97
CA GLY A 89 1.02 7.33 13.19
C GLY A 89 0.24 8.43 12.46
N ASP A 90 -1.04 8.21 12.15
CA ASP A 90 -1.91 9.19 11.51
C ASP A 90 -2.19 10.42 12.41
N PHE A 91 -2.00 10.33 13.73
CA PHE A 91 -2.14 11.46 14.65
C PHE A 91 -0.96 12.43 14.64
N THR A 92 0.22 12.03 14.14
CA THR A 92 1.43 12.84 14.25
C THR A 92 1.36 14.17 13.50
N GLY A 93 0.54 14.26 12.46
CA GLY A 93 0.35 15.48 11.67
C GLY A 93 -0.97 16.19 11.95
N ASN A 94 -2.00 15.46 12.36
CA ASN A 94 -3.32 15.98 12.68
C ASN A 94 -4.05 15.03 13.66
N PRO A 95 -4.28 15.47 14.92
CA PRO A 95 -4.98 14.65 15.92
C PRO A 95 -6.42 14.27 15.55
N GLN A 96 -7.03 14.94 14.58
CA GLN A 96 -8.38 14.64 14.08
C GLN A 96 -8.39 13.55 12.99
N ASN A 97 -7.23 13.06 12.58
CA ASN A 97 -7.15 12.02 11.57
C ASN A 97 -7.80 10.72 12.04
N LYS A 98 -8.44 10.06 11.10
CA LYS A 98 -9.14 8.78 11.31
C LYS A 98 -8.13 7.64 11.34
N VAL A 99 -7.91 7.05 12.52
CA VAL A 99 -6.86 6.04 12.75
C VAL A 99 -7.28 4.60 12.51
N LEU A 100 -8.59 4.32 12.50
CA LEU A 100 -9.10 2.97 12.29
C LEU A 100 -8.89 2.55 10.83
N GLU A 101 -8.08 1.53 10.61
CA GLU A 101 -7.81 0.97 9.27
C GLU A 101 -8.70 -0.25 8.97
N ASN A 102 -8.58 -1.33 9.75
CA ASN A 102 -9.49 -2.47 9.66
C ASN A 102 -10.44 -2.52 10.84
N ALA A 103 -11.71 -2.85 10.58
CA ALA A 103 -12.71 -3.24 11.56
C ALA A 103 -13.73 -4.15 10.86
N PHE A 104 -13.50 -5.45 10.85
CA PHE A 104 -14.35 -6.38 10.11
C PHE A 104 -14.50 -7.73 10.80
N ILE A 105 -15.56 -8.44 10.43
CA ILE A 105 -15.78 -9.85 10.74
C ILE A 105 -15.66 -10.64 9.44
N LYS A 106 -14.94 -11.76 9.51
CA LYS A 106 -14.80 -12.73 8.43
C LYS A 106 -15.45 -14.04 8.86
N TYR A 107 -16.33 -14.58 8.00
CA TYR A 107 -16.94 -15.89 8.13
C TYR A 107 -16.47 -16.83 7.02
N SER A 108 -15.79 -17.90 7.36
CA SER A 108 -15.39 -18.95 6.40
C SER A 108 -16.55 -19.94 6.24
N ILE A 109 -17.25 -19.83 5.11
CA ILE A 109 -18.40 -20.69 4.78
C ILE A 109 -17.90 -22.11 4.54
N ASN A 110 -16.83 -22.23 3.73
CA ASN A 110 -16.09 -23.46 3.46
C ASN A 110 -14.66 -23.10 2.98
N ASP A 111 -13.89 -24.08 2.53
CA ASP A 111 -12.50 -23.88 2.08
C ASP A 111 -12.39 -23.00 0.82
N TYR A 112 -13.47 -22.87 0.06
CA TYR A 112 -13.52 -22.12 -1.21
C TYR A 112 -14.16 -20.74 -1.09
N VAL A 113 -14.96 -20.47 -0.03
CA VAL A 113 -15.78 -19.27 0.07
C VAL A 113 -15.68 -18.67 1.46
N ASN A 114 -15.27 -17.41 1.52
CA ASN A 114 -15.29 -16.60 2.72
C ASN A 114 -16.18 -15.37 2.48
N PHE A 115 -16.94 -14.98 3.49
CA PHE A 115 -17.67 -13.73 3.55
C PHE A 115 -16.99 -12.79 4.53
N GLN A 116 -16.85 -11.52 4.18
CA GLN A 116 -16.27 -10.48 5.02
C GLN A 116 -17.16 -9.25 5.02
N PHE A 117 -17.38 -8.67 6.20
CA PHE A 117 -18.22 -7.48 6.39
C PHE A 117 -17.60 -6.51 7.38
N GLY A 118 -17.62 -5.21 7.07
CA GLY A 118 -17.07 -4.14 7.88
C GLY A 118 -16.17 -3.22 7.11
N GLN A 119 -15.14 -2.65 7.75
CA GLN A 119 -14.15 -1.80 7.11
C GLN A 119 -12.88 -2.59 6.83
N PHE A 120 -12.49 -2.67 5.56
CA PHE A 120 -11.28 -3.34 5.08
C PHE A 120 -10.89 -2.85 3.69
N ARG A 121 -9.75 -3.33 3.16
CA ARG A 121 -9.32 -2.99 1.80
C ARG A 121 -10.13 -3.78 0.77
N PRO A 122 -10.79 -3.12 -0.20
CA PRO A 122 -11.23 -3.77 -1.41
C PRO A 122 -10.02 -4.45 -2.07
N GLN A 123 -10.21 -5.67 -2.54
CA GLN A 123 -9.15 -6.35 -3.29
C GLN A 123 -9.14 -5.81 -4.72
N PHE A 124 -8.34 -4.76 -4.97
CA PHE A 124 -8.23 -4.11 -6.26
C PHE A 124 -6.77 -3.79 -6.60
N GLY A 125 -6.02 -4.81 -6.98
CA GLY A 125 -4.62 -4.70 -7.32
C GLY A 125 -3.70 -5.46 -6.37
N GLN A 126 -2.43 -5.51 -6.75
CA GLN A 126 -1.42 -6.27 -6.04
C GLN A 126 -1.09 -5.67 -4.66
N GLU A 127 -0.99 -4.35 -4.59
CA GLU A 127 -0.58 -3.66 -3.35
C GLU A 127 -1.64 -3.75 -2.24
N ASP A 128 -2.92 -4.02 -2.55
CA ASP A 128 -3.94 -4.28 -1.53
C ASP A 128 -3.77 -5.62 -0.82
N ASN A 129 -3.14 -6.58 -1.49
CA ASN A 129 -2.92 -7.93 -0.96
C ASN A 129 -1.70 -8.01 -0.05
N TYR A 130 -0.79 -7.04 -0.10
CA TYR A 130 0.39 -7.03 0.75
C TYR A 130 0.24 -6.05 1.91
N PRO A 131 0.39 -6.51 3.17
CA PRO A 131 0.65 -5.61 4.28
C PRO A 131 1.91 -4.79 3.99
N VAL A 132 1.90 -3.53 4.35
CA VAL A 132 2.99 -2.58 4.00
C VAL A 132 4.35 -2.98 4.56
N ASP A 133 4.37 -3.73 5.63
CA ASP A 133 5.58 -4.27 6.28
C ASP A 133 6.27 -5.37 5.46
N PHE A 134 5.60 -5.95 4.46
CA PHE A 134 6.16 -6.91 3.52
C PHE A 134 6.46 -6.33 2.13
N VAL A 135 6.12 -5.06 1.89
CA VAL A 135 6.44 -4.41 0.62
C VAL A 135 7.96 -4.24 0.50
N GLN A 136 8.55 -4.64 -0.63
CA GLN A 136 9.99 -4.47 -0.91
C GLN A 136 10.38 -3.02 -1.22
N SER A 137 9.44 -2.13 -1.27
CA SER A 137 9.63 -0.69 -1.42
C SER A 137 9.53 0.03 -0.09
N ILE A 138 10.01 1.26 -0.01
CA ILE A 138 9.88 2.13 1.17
C ILE A 138 8.40 2.44 1.47
N ASP A 139 7.56 2.52 0.43
CA ASP A 139 6.13 2.79 0.55
C ASP A 139 5.36 2.16 -0.62
N TYR A 140 4.03 2.26 -0.62
CA TYR A 140 3.19 1.95 -1.76
C TYR A 140 3.48 2.89 -2.94
N SER A 141 3.05 2.50 -4.15
CA SER A 141 3.22 3.29 -5.36
C SER A 141 2.34 4.55 -5.38
N ASN A 142 2.72 5.52 -6.21
CA ASN A 142 1.91 6.73 -6.42
C ASN A 142 0.51 6.39 -6.96
N GLN A 143 0.41 5.37 -7.85
CA GLN A 143 -0.89 4.92 -8.34
C GLN A 143 -1.76 4.30 -7.23
N TYR A 144 -1.17 3.62 -6.22
CA TYR A 144 -1.93 3.12 -5.08
C TYR A 144 -2.66 4.25 -4.36
N TYR A 145 -1.97 5.35 -4.10
CA TYR A 145 -2.57 6.51 -3.43
C TYR A 145 -3.62 7.22 -4.28
N LEU A 146 -3.37 7.38 -5.59
CA LEU A 146 -4.33 8.01 -6.50
C LEU A 146 -5.62 7.17 -6.62
N PHE A 147 -5.49 5.85 -6.83
CA PHE A 147 -6.65 4.95 -6.91
C PHE A 147 -7.34 4.82 -5.54
N GLY A 148 -6.60 4.92 -4.44
CA GLY A 148 -7.14 4.99 -3.07
C GLY A 148 -8.00 6.23 -2.85
N GLY A 149 -7.54 7.41 -3.28
CA GLY A 149 -8.33 8.66 -3.24
C GLY A 149 -9.61 8.58 -4.07
N ASN A 150 -9.62 7.74 -5.10
CA ASN A 150 -10.78 7.46 -5.95
C ASN A 150 -11.58 6.22 -5.50
N SER A 151 -11.41 5.78 -4.25
CA SER A 151 -12.17 4.71 -3.59
C SER A 151 -11.91 3.28 -4.07
N TRP A 152 -11.02 3.07 -5.04
CA TRP A 152 -10.72 1.73 -5.57
C TRP A 152 -9.76 0.93 -4.71
N GLN A 153 -8.90 1.59 -3.95
CA GLN A 153 -7.92 1.01 -3.03
C GLN A 153 -8.00 1.66 -1.65
N SER A 154 -7.13 1.24 -0.71
CA SER A 154 -7.19 1.69 0.68
C SER A 154 -8.42 1.12 1.40
N PHE A 155 -8.77 1.63 2.59
CA PHE A 155 -9.81 1.05 3.44
C PHE A 155 -11.18 1.61 3.09
N GLN A 156 -12.18 0.72 2.97
CA GLN A 156 -13.56 1.04 2.63
C GLN A 156 -14.51 0.26 3.53
N ILE A 157 -15.71 0.79 3.79
CA ILE A 157 -16.78 0.09 4.50
C ILE A 157 -17.64 -0.65 3.46
N GLY A 158 -17.83 -1.96 3.68
CA GLY A 158 -18.60 -2.79 2.76
C GLY A 158 -18.59 -4.27 3.11
N ALA A 159 -18.88 -5.06 2.08
CA ALA A 159 -18.90 -6.53 2.16
C ALA A 159 -18.20 -7.15 0.96
N SER A 160 -17.63 -8.33 1.14
CA SER A 160 -17.03 -9.10 0.05
C SER A 160 -17.17 -10.60 0.24
N PHE A 161 -17.19 -11.30 -0.90
CA PHE A 161 -16.91 -12.73 -0.98
C PHE A 161 -15.53 -12.93 -1.60
N SER A 162 -14.78 -13.89 -1.05
CA SER A 162 -13.46 -14.23 -1.56
C SER A 162 -13.17 -15.72 -1.35
N GLY A 163 -12.26 -16.26 -2.12
CA GLY A 163 -11.88 -17.66 -1.99
C GLY A 163 -10.74 -18.09 -2.89
N LYS A 164 -10.43 -19.40 -2.80
CA LYS A 164 -9.36 -20.03 -3.56
C LYS A 164 -9.85 -21.34 -4.13
N ILE A 165 -9.70 -21.52 -5.44
CA ILE A 165 -9.97 -22.78 -6.15
C ILE A 165 -8.61 -23.36 -6.49
N LYS A 166 -8.20 -24.42 -5.77
CA LYS A 166 -6.85 -25.01 -5.87
C LYS A 166 -6.79 -26.26 -6.72
N ASP A 167 -7.91 -27.00 -6.82
CA ASP A 167 -7.98 -28.33 -7.43
C ASP A 167 -8.25 -28.30 -8.94
N ILE A 168 -7.66 -27.31 -9.61
CA ILE A 168 -7.73 -27.09 -11.06
C ILE A 168 -6.33 -26.86 -11.63
N ALA A 169 -6.17 -27.00 -12.95
CA ALA A 169 -4.88 -26.89 -13.63
C ALA A 169 -4.17 -25.56 -13.38
N ILE A 170 -4.90 -24.48 -13.30
CA ILE A 170 -4.40 -23.12 -12.94
C ILE A 170 -5.17 -22.69 -11.69
N PRO A 171 -4.58 -22.75 -10.49
CA PRO A 171 -5.24 -22.28 -9.27
C PRO A 171 -5.70 -20.82 -9.38
N ILE A 172 -6.90 -20.53 -8.90
CA ILE A 172 -7.50 -19.20 -8.97
C ILE A 172 -7.83 -18.72 -7.55
N GLU A 173 -7.38 -17.51 -7.21
CA GLU A 173 -7.91 -16.75 -6.08
C GLU A 173 -8.88 -15.69 -6.61
N TYR A 174 -10.00 -15.50 -5.93
CA TYR A 174 -10.99 -14.51 -6.36
C TYR A 174 -11.51 -13.67 -5.20
N SER A 175 -11.91 -12.46 -5.52
CA SER A 175 -12.64 -11.56 -4.62
C SER A 175 -13.64 -10.75 -5.42
N ILE A 176 -14.85 -10.56 -4.87
CA ILE A 176 -15.86 -9.65 -5.36
C ILE A 176 -16.51 -8.96 -4.16
N GLY A 177 -16.73 -7.66 -4.25
CA GLY A 177 -17.28 -6.90 -3.12
C GLY A 177 -18.24 -5.79 -3.53
N VAL A 178 -18.89 -5.23 -2.52
CA VAL A 178 -19.68 -4.01 -2.59
C VAL A 178 -19.28 -3.09 -1.45
N PHE A 179 -18.95 -1.83 -1.77
CA PHE A 179 -18.46 -0.85 -0.79
C PHE A 179 -19.14 0.50 -1.00
N ASN A 180 -19.18 1.32 0.07
CA ASN A 180 -19.77 2.65 0.03
C ASN A 180 -19.05 3.61 -0.93
N GLY A 181 -17.74 3.46 -1.12
CA GLY A 181 -16.99 4.36 -2.00
C GLY A 181 -16.52 5.66 -1.33
N ASN A 182 -16.72 5.84 -0.01
CA ASN A 182 -16.50 7.10 0.70
C ASN A 182 -15.21 7.13 1.52
N ASN A 183 -14.29 6.18 1.29
CA ASN A 183 -13.08 5.96 2.07
C ASN A 183 -13.35 5.50 3.52
N ARG A 184 -12.28 5.37 4.32
CA ARG A 184 -12.35 4.83 5.69
C ARG A 184 -13.06 5.79 6.66
N ASN A 185 -13.76 5.20 7.64
CA ASN A 185 -14.38 5.91 8.77
C ASN A 185 -15.32 7.04 8.32
N THR A 186 -15.96 6.88 7.18
CA THR A 186 -16.88 7.87 6.63
C THR A 186 -18.27 7.24 6.51
N VAL A 187 -19.25 7.91 7.08
CA VAL A 187 -20.66 7.54 6.91
C VAL A 187 -21.02 7.73 5.45
N ASP A 188 -21.85 6.84 4.93
CA ASP A 188 -22.34 6.94 3.56
C ASP A 188 -23.14 8.22 3.40
N ASN A 189 -22.78 9.03 2.41
CA ASN A 189 -23.37 10.34 2.14
C ASN A 189 -24.13 10.39 0.82
N ASP A 190 -24.21 9.26 0.10
CA ASP A 190 -24.99 9.09 -1.11
C ASP A 190 -25.44 7.62 -1.23
N ASP A 191 -26.31 7.33 -2.21
CA ASP A 191 -26.76 5.96 -2.51
C ASP A 191 -25.77 5.23 -3.45
N GLY A 192 -24.63 5.85 -3.76
CA GLY A 192 -23.61 5.28 -4.62
C GLY A 192 -22.92 4.07 -3.96
N LYS A 193 -22.60 3.09 -4.79
CA LYS A 193 -21.77 1.94 -4.36
C LYS A 193 -20.76 1.63 -5.46
N ILE A 194 -19.61 1.09 -5.03
CA ILE A 194 -18.60 0.55 -5.93
C ILE A 194 -18.56 -0.98 -5.80
N PHE A 195 -18.30 -1.64 -6.92
CA PHE A 195 -18.28 -3.09 -7.04
C PHE A 195 -16.92 -3.54 -7.59
N PRO A 196 -15.87 -3.60 -6.77
CA PRO A 196 -14.57 -4.14 -7.17
C PRO A 196 -14.61 -5.66 -7.24
N ALA A 197 -13.87 -6.20 -8.22
CA ALA A 197 -13.61 -7.63 -8.37
C ALA A 197 -12.15 -7.85 -8.74
N ARG A 198 -11.59 -8.99 -8.32
CA ARG A 198 -10.23 -9.41 -8.62
C ARG A 198 -10.15 -10.92 -8.82
N LEU A 199 -9.33 -11.32 -9.79
CA LEU A 199 -8.92 -12.70 -10.05
C LEU A 199 -7.39 -12.75 -10.02
N VAL A 200 -6.83 -13.79 -9.42
CA VAL A 200 -5.39 -14.07 -9.44
C VAL A 200 -5.18 -15.51 -9.90
N PHE A 201 -4.43 -15.67 -10.97
CA PHE A 201 -4.09 -16.94 -11.58
C PHE A 201 -2.70 -17.38 -11.16
N GLY A 202 -2.57 -18.54 -10.53
CA GLY A 202 -1.29 -19.18 -10.20
C GLY A 202 -0.72 -19.89 -11.43
N LEU A 203 -0.01 -19.16 -12.30
CA LEU A 203 0.53 -19.71 -13.55
C LEU A 203 1.64 -20.73 -13.28
N SER A 204 2.39 -20.54 -12.22
CA SER A 204 3.37 -21.48 -11.65
C SER A 204 3.52 -21.23 -10.16
N LYS A 205 4.42 -21.99 -9.48
CA LYS A 205 4.76 -21.74 -8.07
C LYS A 205 5.44 -20.39 -7.86
N GLU A 206 6.08 -19.88 -8.90
CA GLU A 206 6.84 -18.62 -8.89
C GLU A 206 6.07 -17.45 -9.47
N THR A 207 5.02 -17.70 -10.30
CA THR A 207 4.40 -16.66 -11.15
C THR A 207 2.91 -16.58 -10.91
N HIS A 208 2.44 -15.37 -10.58
CA HIS A 208 1.02 -15.05 -10.43
C HIS A 208 0.64 -13.88 -11.33
N LEU A 209 -0.51 -14.00 -11.99
CA LEU A 209 -1.11 -12.95 -12.83
C LEU A 209 -2.42 -12.49 -12.17
N GLY A 210 -2.52 -11.21 -11.84
CA GLY A 210 -3.72 -10.61 -11.29
C GLY A 210 -4.49 -9.79 -12.33
N LEU A 211 -5.82 -9.89 -12.30
CA LEU A 211 -6.73 -9.03 -13.07
C LEU A 211 -7.72 -8.41 -12.10
N SER A 212 -7.90 -7.10 -12.18
CA SER A 212 -8.84 -6.35 -11.34
C SER A 212 -9.75 -5.49 -12.18
N GLY A 213 -10.98 -5.33 -11.76
CA GLY A 213 -11.94 -4.47 -12.43
C GLY A 213 -13.05 -4.05 -11.48
N GLY A 214 -13.69 -2.94 -11.79
CA GLY A 214 -14.83 -2.48 -11.01
C GLY A 214 -15.58 -1.36 -11.69
N ALA A 215 -16.83 -1.23 -11.31
CA ALA A 215 -17.72 -0.14 -11.73
C ALA A 215 -18.58 0.27 -10.53
N GLY A 216 -19.16 1.47 -10.62
CA GLY A 216 -20.02 1.95 -9.54
C GLY A 216 -20.47 3.38 -9.74
N LYS A 217 -20.92 3.98 -8.64
CA LYS A 217 -21.27 5.39 -8.56
C LYS A 217 -20.63 6.01 -7.34
N ASN A 218 -20.18 7.24 -7.47
CA ASN A 218 -19.72 8.10 -6.39
C ASN A 218 -20.35 9.48 -6.58
N MET A 219 -21.08 9.97 -5.58
CA MET A 219 -21.83 11.23 -5.62
C MET A 219 -22.65 11.39 -6.93
N GLY A 220 -23.39 10.32 -7.29
CA GLY A 220 -24.23 10.29 -8.50
C GLY A 220 -23.49 10.06 -9.82
N GLN A 221 -22.16 10.19 -9.86
CA GLN A 221 -21.36 10.02 -11.07
C GLN A 221 -20.97 8.55 -11.28
N LYS A 222 -21.10 8.07 -12.53
CA LYS A 222 -20.64 6.72 -12.90
C LYS A 222 -19.11 6.68 -12.98
N ILE A 223 -18.51 5.75 -12.27
CA ILE A 223 -17.05 5.53 -12.25
C ILE A 223 -16.71 4.08 -12.58
N TRP A 224 -15.53 3.86 -13.11
CA TRP A 224 -14.98 2.54 -13.38
C TRP A 224 -13.45 2.58 -13.24
N ALA A 225 -12.87 1.42 -12.95
CA ALA A 225 -11.45 1.21 -13.00
C ALA A 225 -11.15 -0.25 -13.35
N TYR A 226 -9.96 -0.50 -13.91
CA TYR A 226 -9.40 -1.83 -14.13
C TYR A 226 -7.90 -1.82 -13.97
N GLY A 227 -7.33 -3.00 -13.80
CA GLY A 227 -5.89 -3.17 -13.69
C GLY A 227 -5.47 -4.60 -13.92
N MET A 228 -4.17 -4.76 -14.15
CA MET A 228 -3.51 -6.05 -14.24
C MET A 228 -2.16 -5.98 -13.52
N ASP A 229 -1.74 -7.09 -12.96
CA ASP A 229 -0.47 -7.20 -12.26
C ASP A 229 0.21 -8.55 -12.47
N LEU A 230 1.52 -8.54 -12.35
CA LEU A 230 2.37 -9.71 -12.42
C LEU A 230 3.28 -9.74 -11.20
N ASP A 231 3.27 -10.85 -10.49
CA ASP A 231 4.22 -11.15 -9.40
C ASP A 231 5.02 -12.40 -9.75
N TYR A 232 6.33 -12.25 -9.73
CA TYR A 232 7.29 -13.35 -9.94
C TYR A 232 8.27 -13.38 -8.80
N LYS A 233 8.45 -14.57 -8.17
CA LYS A 233 9.39 -14.77 -7.08
C LYS A 233 10.11 -16.11 -7.27
N LYS A 234 11.44 -16.09 -7.28
CA LYS A 234 12.25 -17.30 -7.40
C LYS A 234 13.45 -17.27 -6.47
N GLN A 235 13.64 -18.34 -5.73
CA GLN A 235 14.88 -18.62 -5.03
C GLN A 235 15.84 -19.31 -6.00
N LEU A 236 16.96 -18.64 -6.32
CA LEU A 236 17.94 -19.16 -7.28
C LEU A 236 18.83 -20.22 -6.64
N ASN A 237 19.20 -20.02 -5.37
CA ASN A 237 19.93 -20.95 -4.53
C ASN A 237 19.71 -20.56 -3.05
N GLU A 238 20.42 -21.21 -2.12
CA GLU A 238 20.26 -20.98 -0.68
C GLU A 238 20.50 -19.52 -0.22
N LYS A 239 21.19 -18.71 -1.03
CA LYS A 239 21.56 -17.34 -0.69
C LYS A 239 20.84 -16.30 -1.53
N TRP A 240 20.67 -16.54 -2.84
CA TRP A 240 20.18 -15.57 -3.78
C TRP A 240 18.71 -15.79 -4.12
N GLY A 241 17.93 -14.74 -4.00
CA GLY A 241 16.55 -14.65 -4.44
C GLY A 241 16.34 -13.49 -5.41
N ILE A 242 15.36 -13.65 -6.29
CA ILE A 242 14.89 -12.58 -7.17
C ILE A 242 13.38 -12.45 -7.04
N LYS A 243 12.90 -11.23 -7.11
CA LYS A 243 11.47 -10.92 -7.20
C LYS A 243 11.26 -9.83 -8.24
N PHE A 244 10.15 -9.93 -8.95
CA PHE A 244 9.69 -8.92 -9.88
C PHE A 244 8.19 -8.71 -9.66
N THR A 245 7.79 -7.46 -9.43
CA THR A 245 6.38 -7.08 -9.32
C THR A 245 6.12 -5.95 -10.31
N SER A 246 5.01 -6.02 -11.03
CA SER A 246 4.55 -4.95 -11.91
C SER A 246 3.05 -4.85 -11.83
N GLU A 247 2.52 -3.64 -11.91
CA GLU A 247 1.09 -3.39 -11.89
C GLU A 247 0.73 -2.20 -12.76
N TYR A 248 -0.28 -2.36 -13.60
CA TYR A 248 -0.91 -1.32 -14.41
C TYR A 248 -2.35 -1.12 -13.96
N LYS A 249 -2.77 0.14 -13.87
CA LYS A 249 -4.17 0.52 -13.58
C LYS A 249 -4.61 1.67 -14.46
N GLN A 250 -5.92 1.69 -14.76
CA GLN A 250 -6.59 2.79 -15.42
C GLN A 250 -8.01 2.94 -14.88
N GLY A 251 -8.51 4.18 -14.79
CA GLY A 251 -9.88 4.43 -14.32
C GLY A 251 -10.29 5.89 -14.42
N ILE A 252 -11.46 6.21 -13.90
CA ILE A 252 -11.96 7.57 -13.77
C ILE A 252 -11.35 8.21 -12.53
N ASN A 253 -10.80 9.42 -12.67
CA ASN A 253 -10.37 10.27 -11.56
C ASN A 253 -11.54 11.16 -11.12
N SER A 254 -12.45 10.58 -10.34
CA SER A 254 -13.61 11.30 -9.79
C SER A 254 -13.20 12.36 -8.76
N GLN A 255 -12.08 12.15 -8.06
CA GLN A 255 -11.56 13.14 -7.12
C GLN A 255 -11.20 14.44 -7.83
N GLU A 256 -10.52 14.37 -8.97
CA GLU A 256 -10.20 15.55 -9.77
C GLU A 256 -11.46 16.26 -10.29
N PHE A 257 -12.46 15.49 -10.74
CA PHE A 257 -13.75 16.06 -11.13
C PHE A 257 -14.43 16.82 -9.98
N PHE A 258 -14.48 16.27 -8.77
CA PHE A 258 -15.10 16.91 -7.61
C PHE A 258 -14.29 18.08 -7.03
N ASN A 259 -13.00 18.16 -7.30
CA ASN A 259 -12.17 19.31 -6.92
C ASN A 259 -12.48 20.56 -7.77
N GLN A 260 -13.12 20.41 -8.93
CA GLN A 260 -13.50 21.55 -9.76
C GLN A 260 -14.69 22.30 -9.15
N THR A 261 -14.57 23.61 -9.02
CA THR A 261 -15.66 24.47 -8.48
C THR A 261 -16.91 24.40 -9.34
N THR A 262 -16.73 24.28 -10.66
CA THR A 262 -17.82 24.13 -11.63
C THR A 262 -17.35 23.23 -12.75
N PRO A 263 -17.61 21.91 -12.68
CA PRO A 263 -17.18 20.99 -13.73
C PRO A 263 -17.90 21.31 -15.05
N VAL A 264 -17.14 21.75 -16.05
CA VAL A 264 -17.67 22.08 -17.41
C VAL A 264 -17.78 20.83 -18.29
N ILE A 265 -17.02 19.79 -17.96
CA ILE A 265 -16.92 18.56 -18.73
C ILE A 265 -17.36 17.35 -17.91
N PRO A 266 -17.93 16.31 -18.54
CA PRO A 266 -18.44 15.15 -17.82
C PRO A 266 -17.29 14.37 -17.13
N VAL A 267 -17.60 13.71 -16.02
CA VAL A 267 -16.64 12.92 -15.22
C VAL A 267 -15.85 11.90 -16.06
N SER A 268 -16.44 11.37 -17.13
CA SER A 268 -15.80 10.42 -18.04
C SER A 268 -14.58 10.96 -18.80
N ARG A 269 -14.37 12.26 -18.77
CA ARG A 269 -13.21 12.92 -19.36
C ARG A 269 -12.02 13.00 -18.40
N TYR A 270 -12.26 12.86 -17.10
CA TYR A 270 -11.22 12.79 -16.08
C TYR A 270 -10.75 11.35 -15.94
N ALA A 271 -9.68 11.01 -16.61
CA ALA A 271 -9.18 9.63 -16.68
C ALA A 271 -7.72 9.55 -16.22
N MET A 272 -7.47 8.69 -15.23
CA MET A 272 -6.17 8.42 -14.65
C MET A 272 -5.60 7.08 -15.11
N ARG A 273 -4.29 6.97 -15.17
CA ARG A 273 -3.57 5.71 -15.41
C ARG A 273 -2.22 5.71 -14.71
N GLY A 274 -1.76 4.53 -14.36
CA GLY A 274 -0.45 4.35 -13.78
C GLY A 274 0.11 2.97 -14.05
N ILE A 275 1.43 2.87 -14.01
CA ILE A 275 2.17 1.62 -14.04
C ILE A 275 3.37 1.72 -13.12
N TYR A 276 3.72 0.64 -12.43
CA TYR A 276 5.03 0.49 -11.85
C TYR A 276 5.66 -0.85 -12.18
N VAL A 277 6.99 -0.88 -12.11
CA VAL A 277 7.80 -2.09 -12.12
C VAL A 277 8.77 -2.05 -10.95
N LEU A 278 8.96 -3.20 -10.29
CA LEU A 278 9.76 -3.33 -9.07
C LEU A 278 10.58 -4.62 -9.13
N PRO A 279 11.72 -4.66 -9.85
CA PRO A 279 12.70 -5.71 -9.70
C PRO A 279 13.39 -5.63 -8.33
N ASN A 280 13.67 -6.78 -7.75
CA ASN A 280 14.35 -6.94 -6.47
C ASN A 280 15.30 -8.13 -6.54
N VAL A 281 16.50 -7.97 -5.99
CA VAL A 281 17.48 -9.02 -5.77
C VAL A 281 17.82 -9.07 -4.30
N SER A 282 17.78 -10.25 -3.70
CA SER A 282 18.06 -10.46 -2.30
C SER A 282 19.22 -11.44 -2.09
N TYR A 283 20.01 -11.19 -1.03
CA TYR A 283 21.05 -12.07 -0.55
C TYR A 283 20.83 -12.38 0.92
N SER A 284 20.68 -13.66 1.24
CA SER A 284 20.46 -14.15 2.60
C SER A 284 21.77 -14.63 3.25
N PHE A 285 22.01 -14.19 4.49
CA PHE A 285 23.16 -14.55 5.30
C PHE A 285 22.78 -15.63 6.29
N LYS A 286 23.62 -16.63 6.43
CA LYS A 286 23.47 -17.69 7.46
C LYS A 286 24.24 -17.32 8.74
N ASN A 287 23.59 -17.56 9.89
CA ASN A 287 24.23 -17.47 11.22
C ASN A 287 24.88 -16.09 11.54
N THR A 288 24.31 -15.00 11.03
CA THR A 288 24.77 -13.64 11.30
C THR A 288 23.62 -12.77 11.85
N ARG A 289 23.96 -11.59 12.40
CA ARG A 289 22.97 -10.59 12.83
C ARG A 289 22.23 -9.99 11.63
N LEU A 290 22.91 -9.80 10.51
CA LEU A 290 22.30 -9.40 9.24
C LEU A 290 21.73 -10.65 8.59
N LYS A 291 20.42 -10.70 8.38
CA LYS A 291 19.70 -11.83 7.78
C LYS A 291 19.65 -11.73 6.27
N ASP A 292 19.21 -10.58 5.77
CA ASP A 292 19.05 -10.34 4.35
C ASP A 292 19.53 -8.95 3.98
N LEU A 293 20.11 -8.85 2.80
CA LEU A 293 20.39 -7.60 2.10
C LEU A 293 19.65 -7.63 0.78
N GLU A 294 18.86 -6.58 0.50
CA GLU A 294 18.04 -6.48 -0.70
C GLU A 294 18.37 -5.19 -1.44
N PHE A 295 18.54 -5.31 -2.75
CA PHE A 295 18.53 -4.18 -3.67
C PHE A 295 17.26 -4.23 -4.50
N ALA A 296 16.48 -3.15 -4.47
CA ALA A 296 15.27 -2.98 -5.26
C ALA A 296 15.36 -1.67 -6.07
N PHE A 297 14.72 -1.67 -7.22
CA PHE A 297 14.57 -0.47 -8.03
C PHE A 297 13.11 -0.35 -8.45
N ARG A 298 12.43 0.76 -8.07
CA ARG A 298 11.07 0.99 -8.53
C ARG A 298 11.04 2.12 -9.56
N TYR A 299 10.49 1.83 -10.72
CA TYR A 299 10.07 2.81 -11.70
C TYR A 299 8.56 2.92 -11.68
N GLU A 300 8.04 4.15 -11.67
CA GLU A 300 6.63 4.44 -11.77
C GLU A 300 6.38 5.48 -12.87
N TYR A 301 5.28 5.29 -13.59
CA TYR A 301 4.66 6.30 -14.43
C TYR A 301 3.24 6.51 -13.94
N LEU A 302 2.86 7.75 -13.70
CA LEU A 302 1.53 8.15 -13.28
C LEU A 302 1.06 9.35 -14.07
N ASP A 303 -0.16 9.26 -14.61
CA ASP A 303 -0.84 10.35 -15.29
C ASP A 303 -2.25 10.45 -14.70
N ALA A 304 -2.44 11.47 -13.86
CA ALA A 304 -3.67 11.63 -13.09
C ALA A 304 -4.85 12.10 -13.96
N ASP A 305 -4.58 12.64 -15.15
CA ASP A 305 -5.60 13.13 -16.07
C ASP A 305 -5.13 13.10 -17.54
N PHE A 306 -4.86 11.92 -18.06
CA PHE A 306 -4.26 11.76 -19.38
C PHE A 306 -5.17 12.17 -20.55
N LYS A 307 -6.47 12.38 -20.31
CA LYS A 307 -7.43 12.86 -21.33
C LYS A 307 -7.55 14.39 -21.41
N GLN A 308 -7.00 15.13 -20.42
CA GLN A 308 -7.13 16.59 -20.33
C GLN A 308 -5.80 17.27 -20.60
N SER A 309 -4.78 16.98 -20.79
CA SER A 309 -3.46 17.62 -20.77
C SER A 309 -2.78 17.45 -19.40
N GLY A 310 -2.95 16.27 -18.85
CA GLY A 310 -2.37 15.91 -17.56
C GLY A 310 -0.87 16.14 -17.52
N ASN A 311 -0.35 16.27 -16.30
CA ASN A 311 1.08 16.43 -16.06
C ASN A 311 1.65 15.08 -15.59
N ALA A 312 2.05 14.24 -16.54
CA ALA A 312 2.57 12.92 -16.22
C ALA A 312 3.81 13.00 -15.33
N ARG A 313 3.81 12.16 -14.27
CA ARG A 313 4.90 12.00 -13.32
C ARG A 313 5.61 10.68 -13.54
N GLN A 314 6.92 10.70 -13.59
CA GLN A 314 7.78 9.53 -13.53
C GLN A 314 8.54 9.55 -12.20
N THR A 315 8.58 8.41 -11.51
CA THR A 315 9.32 8.29 -10.25
C THR A 315 10.32 7.15 -10.33
N TYR A 316 11.55 7.40 -9.94
CA TYR A 316 12.64 6.43 -9.90
C TYR A 316 13.08 6.28 -8.45
N ILE A 317 13.11 5.04 -7.93
CA ILE A 317 13.48 4.80 -6.53
C ILE A 317 14.43 3.61 -6.44
N PRO A 318 15.76 3.81 -6.59
CA PRO A 318 16.74 2.83 -6.13
C PRO A 318 16.71 2.73 -4.60
N MET A 319 16.72 1.49 -4.09
CA MET A 319 16.60 1.21 -2.65
C MET A 319 17.54 0.10 -2.22
N LEU A 320 18.11 0.27 -1.03
CA LEU A 320 18.87 -0.76 -0.32
C LEU A 320 18.17 -1.06 1.00
N SER A 321 17.93 -2.33 1.31
CA SER A 321 17.30 -2.77 2.54
C SER A 321 18.15 -3.79 3.25
N ALA A 322 18.31 -3.65 4.55
CA ALA A 322 19.02 -4.59 5.42
C ALA A 322 18.06 -5.10 6.50
N SER A 323 17.83 -6.42 6.55
CA SER A 323 16.98 -7.09 7.53
C SER A 323 17.84 -7.74 8.62
N PHE A 324 17.53 -7.45 9.89
CA PHE A 324 18.23 -7.95 11.06
C PHE A 324 17.45 -9.05 11.80
N ALA A 325 16.22 -9.29 11.39
CA ALA A 325 15.37 -10.37 11.88
C ALA A 325 14.58 -10.97 10.72
N GLU A 326 14.11 -12.21 10.90
CA GLU A 326 13.33 -12.92 9.90
C GLU A 326 12.01 -12.19 9.55
N ALA A 327 11.50 -12.44 8.36
CA ALA A 327 10.22 -11.88 7.88
C ALA A 327 10.13 -10.35 8.03
N TYR A 328 11.24 -9.62 7.83
CA TYR A 328 11.32 -8.16 7.94
C TYR A 328 10.93 -7.59 9.32
N ALA A 329 11.05 -8.38 10.39
CA ALA A 329 10.67 -7.94 11.72
C ALA A 329 11.48 -6.72 12.18
N ILE A 330 12.79 -6.67 11.86
CA ILE A 330 13.63 -5.48 12.02
C ILE A 330 14.31 -5.22 10.69
N ARG A 331 14.01 -4.08 10.06
CA ARG A 331 14.53 -3.70 8.75
C ARG A 331 14.92 -2.23 8.70
N VAL A 332 16.05 -1.94 8.07
CA VAL A 332 16.49 -0.59 7.72
C VAL A 332 16.50 -0.49 6.20
N GLN A 333 15.93 0.59 5.67
CA GLN A 333 15.84 0.86 4.23
C GLN A 333 16.37 2.25 3.93
N LEU A 334 17.13 2.36 2.87
CA LEU A 334 17.61 3.62 2.31
C LEU A 334 17.14 3.70 0.86
N GLY A 335 16.51 4.79 0.48
CA GLY A 335 16.05 5.03 -0.89
C GLY A 335 16.31 6.45 -1.34
N LEU A 336 16.54 6.60 -2.63
CA LEU A 336 16.60 7.88 -3.31
C LEU A 336 15.37 8.00 -4.21
N MET A 337 14.41 8.84 -3.84
CA MET A 337 13.20 9.09 -4.63
C MET A 337 13.44 10.28 -5.55
N MET A 338 13.32 10.07 -6.85
CA MET A 338 13.48 11.08 -7.88
C MET A 338 12.19 11.20 -8.66
N ASP A 339 11.48 12.29 -8.50
CA ASP A 339 10.26 12.60 -9.26
C ASP A 339 10.59 13.50 -10.45
N ARG A 340 10.01 13.18 -11.61
CA ARG A 340 10.16 13.91 -12.86
C ARG A 340 8.79 14.13 -13.47
N TYR A 341 8.36 15.38 -13.48
CA TYR A 341 7.11 15.79 -14.10
C TYR A 341 7.34 16.21 -15.55
N GLN A 342 6.36 15.99 -16.38
CA GLN A 342 6.41 16.43 -17.78
C GLN A 342 6.55 17.97 -17.87
N ARG A 343 5.93 18.70 -16.93
CA ARG A 343 6.02 20.13 -16.76
C ARG A 343 6.20 20.47 -15.30
N ASN A 344 7.16 21.31 -14.97
CA ASN A 344 7.32 21.86 -13.65
C ASN A 344 6.36 23.04 -13.43
N ILE A 345 5.49 22.94 -12.43
CA ILE A 345 4.54 23.98 -12.06
C ILE A 345 5.03 24.63 -10.78
N PRO A 346 5.51 25.89 -10.82
CA PRO A 346 6.00 26.59 -9.63
C PRO A 346 4.93 26.69 -8.52
N ASN A 347 5.38 26.67 -7.27
CA ASN A 347 4.55 26.77 -6.07
C ASN A 347 3.50 25.65 -5.94
N THR A 348 3.79 24.48 -6.51
CA THR A 348 2.96 23.29 -6.39
C THR A 348 3.83 22.06 -6.09
N THR A 349 3.19 20.92 -5.81
CA THR A 349 3.85 19.63 -5.69
C THR A 349 4.11 18.96 -7.05
N GLU A 350 3.71 19.57 -8.16
CA GLU A 350 3.97 19.09 -9.52
C GLU A 350 5.28 19.69 -10.05
N TYR A 351 6.37 19.36 -9.37
CA TYR A 351 7.72 19.86 -9.66
C TYR A 351 8.74 18.73 -9.50
N ASN A 352 9.81 18.73 -10.29
CA ASN A 352 10.88 17.73 -10.20
C ASN A 352 11.53 17.76 -8.83
N THR A 353 11.62 16.62 -8.17
CA THR A 353 12.19 16.53 -6.82
C THR A 353 13.18 15.39 -6.68
N ASN A 354 14.15 15.56 -5.76
CA ASN A 354 15.08 14.52 -5.35
C ASN A 354 15.09 14.43 -3.83
N ARG A 355 14.74 13.27 -3.26
CA ARG A 355 14.66 13.08 -1.81
C ARG A 355 15.34 11.81 -1.37
N VAL A 356 16.13 11.88 -0.33
CA VAL A 356 16.67 10.71 0.38
C VAL A 356 15.72 10.33 1.51
N ILE A 357 15.39 9.06 1.59
CA ILE A 357 14.51 8.51 2.63
C ILE A 357 15.26 7.39 3.33
N CYS A 358 15.43 7.52 4.65
CA CYS A 358 15.90 6.44 5.51
C CYS A 358 14.74 5.98 6.38
N GLN A 359 14.39 4.68 6.32
CA GLN A 359 13.30 4.10 7.10
C GLN A 359 13.80 3.01 8.01
N VAL A 360 13.33 3.01 9.25
CA VAL A 360 13.51 1.91 10.20
C VAL A 360 12.16 1.31 10.50
N GLN A 361 12.08 -0.02 10.42
CA GLN A 361 10.89 -0.81 10.72
C GLN A 361 11.16 -1.78 11.86
N ALA A 362 10.21 -1.89 12.78
CA ALA A 362 10.10 -2.96 13.76
C ALA A 362 8.69 -3.55 13.76
N ARG A 363 8.59 -4.89 13.75
CA ARG A 363 7.33 -5.65 13.91
C ARG A 363 7.42 -6.54 15.14
N PHE A 364 6.33 -6.72 15.83
CA PHE A 364 6.21 -7.53 17.03
C PHE A 364 4.84 -8.14 17.19
#